data_16f5b4d08f1384f8f78072fcb9260cc4
#
_entry.id   16f5b4d08f1384f8f78072fcb9260cc4
#
_cell.length_a   1.000
_cell.length_b   1.000
_cell.length_c   1.000
_cell.angle_alpha   90.00
_cell.angle_beta   90.00
_cell.angle_gamma   90.00
#
_symmetry.space_group_name_H-M   'P 1'
#
loop_
_entity.id
_entity.type
_entity.pdbx_description
1 polymer ?
#
loop_
_entity_poly.entity_id
_entity_poly.type
_entity_poly.pdbx_seq_one_letter_code
_entity_poly.pdbx_strand_id
1 'polypeptide(L)' 'MPKLDMLQEVALRSKLQHLIQQHRDLDLAIHALEDKGTGDQLQLRRLKKMKLELKDKMHRIETLFIPDIIA' A
#
# COMPACT_ATOMS: atom_id res chain seq x y z
N MET A 1 -5.00 -25.37 -3.69
CA MET A 1 -4.49 -24.02 -3.70
C MET A 1 -3.21 -23.92 -4.51
N PRO A 2 -3.15 -23.06 -5.50
CA PRO A 2 -1.96 -22.94 -6.29
C PRO A 2 -0.81 -22.39 -5.46
N LYS A 3 0.32 -23.04 -5.57
CA LYS A 3 1.52 -22.53 -4.94
C LYS A 3 2.17 -21.55 -5.90
N LEU A 4 2.67 -20.46 -5.34
CA LEU A 4 3.49 -19.56 -6.12
C LEU A 4 4.82 -20.23 -6.40
N ASP A 5 5.31 -20.16 -7.63
CA ASP A 5 6.66 -20.61 -7.89
C ASP A 5 7.66 -19.54 -7.41
N MET A 6 8.94 -19.89 -7.42
CA MET A 6 9.96 -19.01 -6.87
C MET A 6 10.02 -17.67 -7.57
N LEU A 7 9.86 -17.66 -8.90
CA LEU A 7 9.89 -16.40 -9.64
C LEU A 7 8.69 -15.54 -9.32
N GLN A 8 7.52 -16.15 -9.18
CA GLN A 8 6.32 -15.41 -8.81
C GLN A 8 6.45 -14.82 -7.40
N GLU A 9 7.01 -15.59 -6.47
CA GLU A 9 7.23 -15.08 -5.11
C GLU A 9 8.16 -13.88 -5.10
N VAL A 10 9.27 -13.96 -5.82
CA VAL A 10 10.23 -12.87 -5.88
C VAL A 10 9.58 -11.63 -6.48
N ALA A 11 8.84 -11.79 -7.57
CA ALA A 11 8.18 -10.69 -8.23
C ALA A 11 7.14 -10.03 -7.32
N LEU A 12 6.34 -10.83 -6.61
CA LEU A 12 5.33 -10.31 -5.72
C LEU A 12 5.92 -9.64 -4.49
N ARG A 13 7.02 -10.18 -3.95
CA ARG A 13 7.70 -9.54 -2.82
C ARG A 13 8.27 -8.19 -3.21
N SER A 14 8.86 -8.12 -4.41
CA SER A 14 9.38 -6.87 -4.93
C SER A 14 8.27 -5.84 -5.11
N LYS A 15 7.14 -6.27 -5.66
CA LYS A 15 5.99 -5.41 -5.84
C LYS A 15 5.44 -4.93 -4.50
N LEU A 16 5.38 -5.82 -3.52
CA LEU A 16 4.91 -5.47 -2.18
C LEU A 16 5.80 -4.42 -1.54
N GLN A 17 7.13 -4.58 -1.64
CA GLN A 17 8.07 -3.60 -1.10
C GLN A 17 7.88 -2.23 -1.76
N HIS A 18 7.65 -2.22 -3.06
CA HIS A 18 7.40 -0.99 -3.78
C HIS A 18 6.12 -0.31 -3.30
N LEU A 19 5.07 -1.08 -3.10
CA LEU A 19 3.80 -0.55 -2.60
C LEU A 19 3.93 -0.02 -1.16
N ILE A 20 4.69 -0.72 -0.33
CA ILE A 20 4.96 -0.26 1.04
C ILE A 20 5.66 1.10 1.02
N GLN A 21 6.65 1.24 0.15
CA GLN A 21 7.37 2.50 0.04
C GLN A 21 6.45 3.63 -0.43
N GLN A 22 5.63 3.36 -1.44
CA GLN A 22 4.66 4.33 -1.94
C GLN A 22 3.68 4.74 -0.84
N HIS A 23 3.23 3.77 -0.05
CA HIS A 23 2.31 4.04 1.05
C HIS A 23 2.93 4.97 2.08
N ARG A 24 4.20 4.73 2.43
CA ARG A 24 4.92 5.59 3.35
C ARG A 24 5.10 7.01 2.81
N ASP A 25 5.44 7.10 1.53
CA ASP A 25 5.64 8.40 0.89
C ASP A 25 4.34 9.20 0.88
N LEU A 26 3.22 8.55 0.58
CA LEU A 26 1.92 9.21 0.62
C LEU A 26 1.55 9.65 2.02
N ASP A 27 1.82 8.81 3.00
CA ASP A 27 1.53 9.14 4.39
C ASP A 27 2.29 10.37 4.84
N LEU A 28 3.57 10.45 4.49
CA LEU A 28 4.39 11.61 4.80
C LEU A 28 3.88 12.87 4.10
N ALA A 29 3.47 12.74 2.84
CA ALA A 29 2.92 13.87 2.10
C ALA A 29 1.62 14.38 2.72
N ILE A 30 0.74 13.46 3.13
CA ILE A 30 -0.50 13.82 3.79
C ILE A 30 -0.23 14.55 5.10
N HIS A 31 0.66 14.02 5.92
CA HIS A 31 1.02 14.65 7.19
C HIS A 31 1.62 16.04 6.98
N ALA A 32 2.49 16.19 6.00
CA ALA A 32 3.08 17.49 5.70
C ALA A 32 2.04 18.53 5.31
N LEU A 33 1.07 18.14 4.50
CA LEU A 33 0.01 19.04 4.09
C LEU A 33 -0.91 19.42 5.25
N GLU A 34 -1.22 18.45 6.11
CA GLU A 34 -2.05 18.69 7.28
C GLU A 34 -1.38 19.61 8.27
N ASP A 35 -0.08 19.40 8.50
CA ASP A 35 0.69 20.19 9.46
C ASP A 35 0.78 21.66 9.05
N LYS A 36 0.91 21.92 7.76
CA LYS A 36 1.00 23.29 7.27
C LYS A 36 -0.31 24.04 7.35
N GLY A 37 -1.41 23.31 7.46
CA GLY A 37 -2.73 23.93 7.49
C GLY A 37 -3.12 24.62 6.20
N THR A 38 -2.30 24.51 5.16
CA THR A 38 -2.53 25.16 3.88
C THR A 38 -2.96 24.17 2.81
N GLY A 39 -3.14 22.90 3.20
CA GLY A 39 -3.48 21.88 2.25
C GLY A 39 -4.86 22.07 1.66
N ASP A 40 -4.94 21.92 0.34
CA ASP A 40 -6.19 21.88 -0.36
C ASP A 40 -6.97 20.65 0.10
N GLN A 41 -8.19 20.82 0.55
CA GLN A 41 -9.02 19.72 1.02
C GLN A 41 -9.24 18.67 -0.07
N LEU A 42 -9.40 19.11 -1.30
CA LEU A 42 -9.57 18.21 -2.42
C LEU A 42 -8.31 17.37 -2.63
N GLN A 43 -7.14 17.99 -2.56
CA GLN A 43 -5.88 17.29 -2.69
C GLN A 43 -5.69 16.27 -1.58
N LEU A 44 -6.01 16.65 -0.34
CA LEU A 44 -5.92 15.72 0.79
C LEU A 44 -6.82 14.51 0.61
N ARG A 45 -8.03 14.71 0.12
CA ARG A 45 -8.96 13.61 -0.14
C ARG A 45 -8.40 12.67 -1.19
N ARG A 46 -7.82 13.22 -2.26
CA ARG A 46 -7.22 12.41 -3.32
C ARG A 46 -6.07 11.58 -2.79
N LEU A 47 -5.20 12.19 -2.00
CA LEU A 47 -4.05 11.48 -1.43
C LEU A 47 -4.49 10.39 -0.46
N LYS A 48 -5.49 10.67 0.37
CA LYS A 48 -6.03 9.67 1.29
C LYS A 48 -6.68 8.51 0.55
N LYS A 49 -7.35 8.80 -0.54
CA LYS A 49 -7.93 7.75 -1.38
C LYS A 49 -6.85 6.88 -2.00
N MET A 50 -5.79 7.50 -2.52
CA MET A 50 -4.66 6.76 -3.07
C MET A 50 -4.01 5.87 -2.02
N LYS A 51 -3.88 6.38 -0.81
CA LYS A 51 -3.33 5.62 0.31
C LYS A 51 -4.17 4.37 0.60
N LEU A 52 -5.49 4.52 0.61
CA LEU A 52 -6.39 3.38 0.81
C LEU A 52 -6.28 2.36 -0.31
N GLU A 53 -6.16 2.82 -1.55
CA GLU A 53 -6.00 1.93 -2.68
C GLU A 53 -4.69 1.14 -2.60
N LEU A 54 -3.62 1.81 -2.17
CA LEU A 54 -2.33 1.13 -1.98
C LEU A 54 -2.42 0.10 -0.87
N LYS A 55 -3.06 0.44 0.23
CA LYS A 55 -3.25 -0.50 1.33
C LYS A 55 -4.02 -1.73 0.88
N ASP A 56 -5.05 -1.54 0.08
CA ASP A 56 -5.83 -2.64 -0.45
C ASP A 56 -4.98 -3.55 -1.35
N LYS A 57 -4.16 -2.95 -2.21
CA LYS A 57 -3.26 -3.72 -3.08
C LYS A 57 -2.23 -4.51 -2.27
N MET A 58 -1.67 -3.87 -1.24
CA MET A 58 -0.73 -4.54 -0.35
C MET A 58 -1.38 -5.73 0.33
N HIS A 59 -2.58 -5.55 0.82
CA HIS A 59 -3.31 -6.60 1.50
C HIS A 59 -3.58 -7.79 0.58
N ARG A 60 -3.95 -7.53 -0.65
CA ARG A 60 -4.19 -8.60 -1.63
C ARG A 60 -2.94 -9.43 -1.89
N ILE A 61 -1.78 -8.78 -1.97
CA ILE A 61 -0.52 -9.49 -2.17
C ILE A 61 -0.17 -10.28 -0.91
N GLU A 62 -0.34 -9.69 0.25
CA GLU A 62 -0.05 -10.36 1.52
C GLU A 62 -0.86 -11.63 1.68
N THR A 63 -2.11 -11.64 1.26
CA THR A 63 -2.94 -12.83 1.36
C THR A 63 -2.46 -13.98 0.47
N LEU A 64 -1.69 -13.68 -0.56
CA LEU A 64 -1.10 -14.73 -1.40
C LEU A 64 0.04 -15.46 -0.70
N PHE A 65 0.74 -14.77 0.20
CA PHE A 65 1.84 -15.38 0.95
C PHE A 65 1.36 -16.07 2.22
N ILE A 66 0.31 -15.55 2.84
CA ILE A 66 -0.17 -16.06 4.12
C ILE A 66 -1.69 -16.23 4.06
N PRO A 67 -2.16 -17.24 3.32
CA PRO A 67 -3.60 -17.38 3.06
C PRO A 67 -4.43 -17.77 4.27
N ASP A 68 -3.84 -18.37 5.29
CA ASP A 68 -4.58 -18.93 6.42
C ASP A 68 -4.34 -18.21 7.73
N ILE A 69 -4.10 -16.95 7.66
CA ILE A 69 -3.87 -16.16 8.86
C ILE A 69 -5.11 -16.03 9.71
N ILE A 70 -6.23 -16.16 9.11
CA ILE A 70 -7.49 -15.92 9.81
C ILE A 70 -7.75 -16.99 10.83
N ALA A 71 -7.82 -16.58 12.00
CA ALA A 71 -8.22 -17.45 13.08
C ALA A 71 -9.74 -17.59 13.10
#